data_f266722ee65f6ce335227747516f852a
#
_entry.id   f266722ee65f6ce335227747516f852a
#
_cell.length_a   1.000
_cell.length_b   1.000
_cell.length_c   1.000
_cell.angle_alpha   90.00
_cell.angle_beta   90.00
_cell.angle_gamma   90.00
#
_symmetry.space_group_name_H-M   'P 1'
#
loop_
_entity.id
_entity.type
_entity.pdbx_description
1 polymer ?
#
loop_
_entity_poly.entity_id
_entity_poly.type
_entity_poly.pdbx_seq_one_letter_code
_entity_poly.pdbx_strand_id
1 'polypeptide(L)'
;MGAITPKEDYSNIQNLTFDAVIVGGGGSGMRASYQLAQAGLKVAVLTKVFPTRSHTVAAQGGIGASLGNMQEDNWHYHFYDTVKGGDWLSDQDACEFMTREAPKVVYELEHLGMPFDRNNDGTIYQRPFGGHSANYGEKAVPRACAAADRTGHALLHTLYQSNVKMGTQFFVEWIALDLIRNEEGDVLGVTAYDQETGNIAVFHAKVTLLATGGAGRAYRASTNAYINTGDGLGMAARAGIPLQDMEFWQFHPTGVAGAGVLLTEGCRGEGAILRNKDGEPFMERYAPTLKDLAPRDFVSRSMDQEIKEGRGCGPKGDYILLDMTHLGADTIMKRLPSVFEIGKKFANVDITKEPIPVVPTIHYQMGGIPTNIHGQVVIPVGVEEGEFTTHYNKETKEYSHTGTRDYTQPVKGLYAIGECSCVSVHGANRLGTNSLLDLVVFGKAAGEHIIDYVTKHHGDDYAPLPTNVLEKTLARVRHLDESTQGENAQDVADAIRDIVQDHAGVFRTQALLDEGVRQILAIEPRVRNIHLKDKSKVFNTARVEALEVENLYEVAKATLISAAARKECRGAHTVVDYELPPDHEDYPYGRRDDEWMKHTLWYSSDNRLEYKPVRYKPLTVEAIEPKPRTF
;
A
#
# COMPACT_ATOMS: atom_id res chain seq x y z
N MET A 1 15.56 23.35 40.13
CA MET A 1 15.14 22.15 39.43
C MET A 1 16.35 21.61 38.68
N GLY A 2 16.96 20.53 39.20
CA GLY A 2 18.15 19.95 38.58
C GLY A 2 17.80 19.37 37.21
N ALA A 3 18.63 19.66 36.21
CA ALA A 3 18.49 19.05 34.89
C ALA A 3 18.64 17.53 35.04
N ILE A 4 17.61 16.78 34.74
CA ILE A 4 17.62 15.31 34.71
C ILE A 4 18.59 14.91 33.59
N THR A 5 19.60 14.15 33.91
CA THR A 5 20.58 13.70 32.93
C THR A 5 19.96 12.65 32.01
N PRO A 6 20.24 12.67 30.71
CA PRO A 6 19.62 11.75 29.73
C PRO A 6 19.75 10.25 30.03
N LYS A 7 20.72 9.87 30.89
CA LYS A 7 20.94 8.49 31.30
C LYS A 7 19.89 7.95 32.27
N GLU A 8 19.20 8.80 33.00
CA GLU A 8 18.20 8.39 34.00
C GLU A 8 16.81 8.17 33.40
N ASP A 9 16.55 8.77 32.24
CA ASP A 9 15.24 8.78 31.57
C ASP A 9 14.83 7.45 30.95
N TYR A 10 15.75 6.58 30.62
CA TYR A 10 15.49 5.28 29.98
C TYR A 10 15.99 4.09 30.80
N SER A 11 16.16 4.28 32.12
CA SER A 11 16.66 3.23 33.00
C SER A 11 15.69 2.08 33.25
N ASN A 12 14.39 2.29 33.04
CA ASN A 12 13.32 1.31 33.26
C ASN A 12 12.79 0.72 31.94
N ILE A 13 13.70 0.21 31.12
CA ILE A 13 13.29 -0.44 29.84
C ILE A 13 12.73 -1.81 30.14
N GLN A 14 11.48 -2.02 29.76
CA GLN A 14 10.79 -3.29 29.91
C GLN A 14 11.13 -4.23 28.75
N ASN A 15 11.35 -5.50 29.06
CA ASN A 15 11.41 -6.59 28.11
C ASN A 15 10.12 -7.39 28.19
N LEU A 16 9.36 -7.43 27.09
CA LEU A 16 8.13 -8.18 26.98
C LEU A 16 8.31 -9.31 25.95
N THR A 17 7.82 -10.49 26.27
CA THR A 17 7.98 -11.67 25.40
C THR A 17 6.66 -12.16 24.87
N PHE A 18 6.62 -12.48 23.56
CA PHE A 18 5.45 -12.98 22.84
C PHE A 18 5.87 -14.04 21.83
N ASP A 19 4.95 -14.91 21.45
CA ASP A 19 5.15 -15.80 20.30
C ASP A 19 5.23 -15.00 19.02
N ALA A 20 4.33 -14.02 18.86
CA ALA A 20 4.32 -13.10 17.74
C ALA A 20 4.05 -11.66 18.17
N VAL A 21 4.78 -10.73 17.57
CA VAL A 21 4.52 -9.29 17.66
C VAL A 21 4.08 -8.78 16.30
N ILE A 22 2.89 -8.19 16.24
CA ILE A 22 2.31 -7.60 15.03
C ILE A 22 2.38 -6.08 15.18
N VAL A 23 3.05 -5.44 14.23
CA VAL A 23 3.17 -3.99 14.16
C VAL A 23 2.13 -3.46 13.18
N GLY A 24 1.07 -2.86 13.71
CA GLY A 24 -0.06 -2.33 12.95
C GLY A 24 -1.39 -3.03 13.26
N GLY A 25 -2.36 -2.25 13.73
CA GLY A 25 -3.70 -2.70 14.11
C GLY A 25 -4.74 -2.48 13.00
N GLY A 26 -4.33 -2.41 11.73
CA GLY A 26 -5.23 -2.33 10.59
C GLY A 26 -5.81 -3.68 10.18
N GLY A 27 -6.49 -3.72 9.05
CA GLY A 27 -7.20 -4.92 8.58
C GLY A 27 -6.30 -6.14 8.42
N SER A 28 -5.10 -6.00 7.85
CA SER A 28 -4.16 -7.11 7.69
C SER A 28 -3.62 -7.60 9.03
N GLY A 29 -3.16 -6.70 9.88
CA GLY A 29 -2.64 -7.03 11.21
C GLY A 29 -3.68 -7.72 12.08
N MET A 30 -4.93 -7.24 12.09
CA MET A 30 -6.01 -7.86 12.85
C MET A 30 -6.48 -9.20 12.26
N ARG A 31 -6.42 -9.38 10.93
CA ARG A 31 -6.71 -10.69 10.34
C ARG A 31 -5.68 -11.73 10.74
N ALA A 32 -4.40 -11.37 10.68
CA ALA A 32 -3.32 -12.25 11.11
C ALA A 32 -3.38 -12.54 12.61
N SER A 33 -3.58 -11.51 13.45
CA SER A 33 -3.63 -11.69 14.91
C SER A 33 -4.79 -12.57 15.34
N TYR A 34 -5.95 -12.46 14.70
CA TYR A 34 -7.09 -13.35 14.92
C TYR A 34 -6.72 -14.82 14.63
N GLN A 35 -6.05 -15.08 13.50
CA GLN A 35 -5.58 -16.42 13.14
C GLN A 35 -4.65 -17.01 14.19
N LEU A 36 -3.69 -16.21 14.68
CA LEU A 36 -2.71 -16.61 15.68
C LEU A 36 -3.33 -16.81 17.07
N ALA A 37 -4.17 -15.89 17.51
CA ALA A 37 -4.84 -15.96 18.81
C ALA A 37 -5.80 -17.15 18.89
N GLN A 38 -6.52 -17.44 17.81
CA GLN A 38 -7.40 -18.60 17.70
C GLN A 38 -6.63 -19.93 17.85
N ALA A 39 -5.37 -19.96 17.43
CA ALA A 39 -4.49 -21.12 17.59
C ALA A 39 -3.82 -21.18 18.98
N GLY A 40 -4.10 -20.23 19.86
CA GLY A 40 -3.58 -20.21 21.23
C GLY A 40 -2.18 -19.59 21.39
N LEU A 41 -1.64 -18.90 20.36
CA LEU A 41 -0.38 -18.20 20.48
C LEU A 41 -0.52 -16.93 21.31
N LYS A 42 0.54 -16.58 22.02
CA LYS A 42 0.65 -15.31 22.74
C LYS A 42 1.03 -14.19 21.76
N VAL A 43 0.08 -13.33 21.46
CA VAL A 43 0.19 -12.28 20.42
C VAL A 43 0.10 -10.90 21.03
N ALA A 44 1.02 -10.00 20.63
CA ALA A 44 0.91 -8.56 20.85
C ALA A 44 0.64 -7.83 19.54
N VAL A 45 -0.32 -6.92 19.53
CA VAL A 45 -0.57 -6.00 18.44
C VAL A 45 -0.23 -4.58 18.88
N LEU A 46 0.81 -3.99 18.28
CA LEU A 46 1.19 -2.60 18.53
C LEU A 46 0.50 -1.70 17.50
N THR A 47 -0.13 -0.63 17.95
CA THR A 47 -0.84 0.29 17.07
C THR A 47 -0.67 1.74 17.52
N LYS A 48 -0.33 2.64 16.59
CA LYS A 48 -0.15 4.08 16.86
C LYS A 48 -1.44 4.75 17.31
N VAL A 49 -2.56 4.25 16.86
CA VAL A 49 -3.91 4.74 17.16
C VAL A 49 -4.78 3.60 17.63
N PHE A 50 -5.95 3.90 18.14
CA PHE A 50 -6.93 2.84 18.45
C PHE A 50 -7.22 2.01 17.18
N PRO A 51 -7.27 0.67 17.23
CA PRO A 51 -7.34 -0.19 16.04
C PRO A 51 -8.43 0.20 15.04
N THR A 52 -9.63 0.56 15.52
CA THR A 52 -10.76 0.96 14.65
C THR A 52 -10.59 2.34 14.00
N ARG A 53 -9.47 3.04 14.28
CA ARG A 53 -9.10 4.30 13.62
C ARG A 53 -7.95 4.14 12.61
N SER A 54 -7.50 2.93 12.34
CA SER A 54 -6.51 2.69 11.31
C SER A 54 -7.05 3.01 9.92
N HIS A 55 -6.15 3.22 8.95
CA HIS A 55 -6.54 3.69 7.62
C HIS A 55 -7.53 2.75 6.90
N THR A 56 -7.55 1.46 7.20
CA THR A 56 -8.53 0.51 6.67
C THR A 56 -9.97 0.98 6.84
N VAL A 57 -10.28 1.72 7.92
CA VAL A 57 -11.63 2.27 8.17
C VAL A 57 -12.13 3.17 7.04
N ALA A 58 -11.22 3.81 6.32
CA ALA A 58 -11.55 4.74 5.23
C ALA A 58 -11.85 4.05 3.89
N ALA A 59 -11.63 2.75 3.77
CA ALA A 59 -11.89 2.02 2.54
C ALA A 59 -13.40 1.90 2.28
N GLN A 60 -13.84 2.37 1.12
CA GLN A 60 -15.25 2.52 0.78
C GLN A 60 -15.75 1.48 -0.24
N GLY A 61 -14.86 0.97 -1.09
CA GLY A 61 -15.20 0.26 -2.30
C GLY A 61 -15.81 -1.13 -2.12
N GLY A 62 -15.08 -2.03 -1.53
CA GLY A 62 -15.46 -3.44 -1.38
C GLY A 62 -14.30 -4.40 -1.47
N ILE A 63 -14.59 -5.69 -1.32
CA ILE A 63 -13.64 -6.80 -1.42
C ILE A 63 -13.95 -7.57 -2.70
N GLY A 64 -12.98 -7.69 -3.60
CA GLY A 64 -13.15 -8.40 -4.87
C GLY A 64 -13.12 -9.91 -4.69
N ALA A 65 -14.14 -10.59 -5.23
CA ALA A 65 -14.19 -12.05 -5.28
C ALA A 65 -15.10 -12.52 -6.42
N SER A 66 -14.71 -13.58 -7.12
CA SER A 66 -15.52 -14.16 -8.20
C SER A 66 -16.63 -15.08 -7.66
N LEU A 67 -17.60 -14.51 -6.94
CA LEU A 67 -18.72 -15.25 -6.38
C LEU A 67 -19.76 -15.66 -7.44
N GLY A 68 -19.89 -14.87 -8.51
CA GLY A 68 -20.86 -15.15 -9.56
C GLY A 68 -22.32 -14.85 -9.17
N ASN A 69 -22.55 -14.01 -8.15
CA ASN A 69 -23.91 -13.75 -7.64
C ASN A 69 -24.76 -12.84 -8.54
N MET A 70 -24.12 -11.98 -9.33
CA MET A 70 -24.81 -11.04 -10.24
C MET A 70 -24.86 -11.54 -11.67
N GLN A 71 -23.84 -12.25 -12.10
CA GLN A 71 -23.69 -12.92 -13.39
C GLN A 71 -22.63 -14.00 -13.26
N GLU A 72 -22.56 -14.91 -14.22
CA GLU A 72 -21.52 -15.93 -14.25
C GLU A 72 -20.12 -15.30 -14.18
N ASP A 73 -19.28 -15.80 -13.30
CA ASP A 73 -17.90 -15.36 -13.09
C ASP A 73 -17.00 -16.54 -12.70
N ASN A 74 -15.68 -16.33 -12.80
CA ASN A 74 -14.69 -17.35 -12.53
C ASN A 74 -13.41 -16.71 -12.00
N TRP A 75 -12.73 -17.36 -11.07
CA TRP A 75 -11.47 -16.85 -10.52
C TRP A 75 -10.36 -16.71 -11.60
N HIS A 76 -10.42 -17.49 -12.70
CA HIS A 76 -9.48 -17.34 -13.83
C HIS A 76 -9.59 -15.97 -14.49
N TYR A 77 -10.80 -15.41 -14.58
CA TYR A 77 -11.02 -14.06 -15.10
C TYR A 77 -10.50 -13.00 -14.14
N HIS A 78 -10.69 -13.20 -12.83
CA HIS A 78 -10.15 -12.32 -11.80
C HIS A 78 -8.62 -12.36 -11.78
N PHE A 79 -8.01 -13.54 -11.93
CA PHE A 79 -6.57 -13.72 -12.11
C PHE A 79 -6.05 -12.96 -13.32
N TYR A 80 -6.68 -13.14 -14.48
CA TYR A 80 -6.34 -12.42 -15.70
C TYR A 80 -6.38 -10.91 -15.51
N ASP A 81 -7.47 -10.39 -14.96
CA ASP A 81 -7.64 -8.96 -14.71
C ASP A 81 -6.60 -8.40 -13.75
N THR A 82 -6.22 -9.17 -12.74
CA THR A 82 -5.19 -8.77 -11.76
C THR A 82 -3.82 -8.65 -12.43
N VAL A 83 -3.42 -9.61 -13.25
CA VAL A 83 -2.15 -9.58 -13.99
C VAL A 83 -2.13 -8.45 -15.02
N LYS A 84 -3.20 -8.31 -15.81
CA LYS A 84 -3.36 -7.25 -16.81
C LYS A 84 -3.40 -5.87 -16.15
N GLY A 85 -4.15 -5.74 -15.06
CA GLY A 85 -4.23 -4.50 -14.28
C GLY A 85 -2.87 -4.08 -13.73
N GLY A 86 -2.08 -5.03 -13.26
CA GLY A 86 -0.71 -4.85 -12.77
C GLY A 86 0.33 -4.64 -13.87
N ASP A 87 -0.09 -4.58 -15.12
CA ASP A 87 0.75 -4.36 -16.30
C ASP A 87 1.93 -5.34 -16.41
N TRP A 88 1.65 -6.61 -16.09
CA TRP A 88 2.58 -7.75 -16.13
C TRP A 88 3.81 -7.65 -15.22
N LEU A 89 3.86 -6.68 -14.31
CA LEU A 89 4.87 -6.66 -13.26
C LEU A 89 4.47 -7.53 -12.06
N SER A 90 3.22 -7.94 -11.97
CA SER A 90 2.73 -8.80 -10.90
C SER A 90 3.39 -10.18 -10.96
N ASP A 91 3.67 -10.74 -9.77
CA ASP A 91 4.08 -12.13 -9.65
C ASP A 91 2.85 -13.04 -9.82
N GLN A 92 2.82 -13.82 -10.88
CA GLN A 92 1.60 -14.54 -11.28
C GLN A 92 1.22 -15.68 -10.33
N ASP A 93 2.15 -16.27 -9.60
CA ASP A 93 1.87 -17.23 -8.54
C ASP A 93 1.07 -16.60 -7.39
N ALA A 94 1.44 -15.39 -6.99
CA ALA A 94 0.74 -14.65 -5.95
C ALA A 94 -0.65 -14.19 -6.42
N CYS A 95 -0.78 -13.78 -7.68
CA CYS A 95 -2.07 -13.42 -8.27
C CYS A 95 -3.04 -14.60 -8.31
N GLU A 96 -2.56 -15.77 -8.73
CA GLU A 96 -3.38 -17.01 -8.72
C GLU A 96 -3.83 -17.35 -7.29
N PHE A 97 -2.89 -17.33 -6.35
CA PHE A 97 -3.19 -17.64 -4.94
C PHE A 97 -4.27 -16.70 -4.39
N MET A 98 -4.10 -15.40 -4.54
CA MET A 98 -5.06 -14.41 -4.04
C MET A 98 -6.45 -14.58 -4.63
N THR A 99 -6.55 -14.72 -5.94
CA THR A 99 -7.85 -14.76 -6.64
C THR A 99 -8.61 -16.09 -6.42
N ARG A 100 -7.88 -17.19 -6.24
CA ARG A 100 -8.49 -18.49 -5.86
C ARG A 100 -9.02 -18.48 -4.44
N GLU A 101 -8.30 -17.86 -3.51
CA GLU A 101 -8.70 -17.78 -2.09
C GLU A 101 -9.81 -16.74 -1.85
N ALA A 102 -10.03 -15.81 -2.79
CA ALA A 102 -10.95 -14.69 -2.61
C ALA A 102 -12.38 -15.10 -2.20
N PRO A 103 -13.07 -16.02 -2.88
CA PRO A 103 -14.41 -16.43 -2.49
C PRO A 103 -14.46 -16.98 -1.06
N LYS A 104 -13.48 -17.79 -0.69
CA LYS A 104 -13.40 -18.42 0.63
C LYS A 104 -13.24 -17.39 1.75
N VAL A 105 -12.33 -16.43 1.59
CA VAL A 105 -12.12 -15.43 2.63
C VAL A 105 -13.29 -14.47 2.79
N VAL A 106 -14.05 -14.21 1.73
CA VAL A 106 -15.29 -13.41 1.81
C VAL A 106 -16.34 -14.14 2.64
N TYR A 107 -16.56 -15.43 2.40
CA TYR A 107 -17.50 -16.22 3.21
C TYR A 107 -17.03 -16.39 4.66
N GLU A 108 -15.73 -16.51 4.91
CA GLU A 108 -15.21 -16.52 6.27
C GLU A 108 -15.52 -15.21 7.02
N LEU A 109 -15.39 -14.05 6.36
CA LEU A 109 -15.77 -12.76 6.93
C LEU A 109 -17.27 -12.67 7.20
N GLU A 110 -18.09 -13.18 6.31
CA GLU A 110 -19.55 -13.27 6.52
C GLU A 110 -19.86 -14.08 7.77
N HIS A 111 -19.24 -15.23 7.96
CA HIS A 111 -19.41 -16.08 9.15
C HIS A 111 -18.91 -15.41 10.44
N LEU A 112 -17.95 -14.50 10.35
CA LEU A 112 -17.52 -13.67 11.48
C LEU A 112 -18.48 -12.51 11.80
N GLY A 113 -19.51 -12.32 10.97
CA GLY A 113 -20.55 -11.30 11.17
C GLY A 113 -20.38 -10.05 10.32
N MET A 114 -19.55 -10.05 9.29
CA MET A 114 -19.44 -8.92 8.39
C MET A 114 -20.75 -8.67 7.62
N PRO A 115 -21.35 -7.46 7.73
CA PRO A 115 -22.67 -7.18 7.19
C PRO A 115 -22.63 -6.76 5.73
N PHE A 116 -22.29 -7.68 4.82
CA PHE A 116 -22.33 -7.42 3.39
C PHE A 116 -23.75 -7.07 2.90
N ASP A 117 -23.86 -6.17 1.95
CA ASP A 117 -25.10 -5.89 1.22
C ASP A 117 -25.62 -7.18 0.55
N ARG A 118 -26.96 -7.34 0.49
CA ARG A 118 -27.63 -8.53 0.00
C ARG A 118 -28.51 -8.27 -1.22
N ASN A 119 -28.56 -9.25 -2.11
CA ASN A 119 -29.61 -9.36 -3.12
C ASN A 119 -30.93 -9.82 -2.48
N ASN A 120 -32.02 -9.71 -3.22
CA ASN A 120 -33.34 -10.15 -2.76
C ASN A 120 -33.44 -11.64 -2.46
N ASP A 121 -32.58 -12.46 -3.09
CA ASP A 121 -32.48 -13.92 -2.84
C ASP A 121 -31.60 -14.28 -1.64
N GLY A 122 -31.05 -13.28 -0.95
CA GLY A 122 -30.18 -13.44 0.21
C GLY A 122 -28.69 -13.63 -0.10
N THR A 123 -28.30 -13.69 -1.37
CA THR A 123 -26.88 -13.76 -1.75
C THR A 123 -26.18 -12.41 -1.56
N ILE A 124 -24.85 -12.44 -1.43
CA ILE A 124 -24.05 -11.20 -1.31
C ILE A 124 -24.17 -10.39 -2.61
N TYR A 125 -24.57 -9.13 -2.46
CA TYR A 125 -24.57 -8.19 -3.57
C TYR A 125 -23.14 -7.84 -3.99
N GLN A 126 -22.90 -7.80 -5.31
CA GLN A 126 -21.62 -7.42 -5.88
C GLN A 126 -21.82 -6.28 -6.88
N ARG A 127 -21.00 -5.22 -6.77
CA ARG A 127 -21.03 -4.11 -7.73
C ARG A 127 -19.87 -4.20 -8.73
N PRO A 128 -20.02 -3.63 -9.95
CA PRO A 128 -18.92 -3.44 -10.87
C PRO A 128 -17.82 -2.55 -10.27
N PHE A 129 -16.60 -2.80 -10.67
CA PHE A 129 -15.44 -2.00 -10.25
C PHE A 129 -14.42 -1.93 -11.38
N GLY A 130 -13.52 -0.93 -11.37
CA GLY A 130 -12.62 -0.67 -12.48
C GLY A 130 -11.66 -1.83 -12.79
N GLY A 131 -11.58 -2.20 -14.06
CA GLY A 131 -10.67 -3.23 -14.57
C GLY A 131 -11.15 -4.67 -14.40
N HIS A 132 -12.30 -4.90 -13.75
CA HIS A 132 -12.87 -6.24 -13.60
C HIS A 132 -13.72 -6.63 -14.81
N SER A 133 -13.37 -7.76 -15.42
CA SER A 133 -14.01 -8.24 -16.65
C SER A 133 -14.28 -9.75 -16.63
N ALA A 134 -15.28 -10.17 -17.40
CA ALA A 134 -15.54 -11.58 -17.70
C ALA A 134 -14.89 -11.96 -19.04
N ASN A 135 -14.68 -13.26 -19.22
CA ASN A 135 -14.16 -13.85 -20.45
C ASN A 135 -12.87 -13.16 -20.94
N TYR A 136 -11.93 -12.91 -20.01
CA TYR A 136 -10.62 -12.34 -20.33
C TYR A 136 -10.68 -10.99 -21.05
N GLY A 137 -11.50 -10.08 -20.54
CA GLY A 137 -11.56 -8.69 -21.00
C GLY A 137 -12.73 -8.33 -21.93
N GLU A 138 -13.67 -9.25 -22.18
CA GLU A 138 -14.77 -8.99 -23.13
C GLU A 138 -15.82 -8.01 -22.60
N LYS A 139 -16.16 -8.08 -21.30
CA LYS A 139 -17.18 -7.22 -20.69
C LYS A 139 -16.95 -7.06 -19.18
N ALA A 140 -17.44 -5.97 -18.62
CA ALA A 140 -17.36 -5.75 -17.17
C ALA A 140 -18.14 -6.82 -16.39
N VAL A 141 -17.61 -7.22 -15.22
CA VAL A 141 -18.24 -8.15 -14.29
C VAL A 141 -18.25 -7.60 -12.87
N PRO A 142 -19.38 -7.70 -12.14
CA PRO A 142 -19.44 -7.30 -10.73
C PRO A 142 -18.72 -8.29 -9.83
N ARG A 143 -17.71 -7.81 -9.07
CA ARG A 143 -16.95 -8.61 -8.08
C ARG A 143 -16.86 -7.96 -6.71
N ALA A 144 -17.18 -6.68 -6.57
CA ALA A 144 -16.99 -5.96 -5.32
C ALA A 144 -18.08 -6.31 -4.31
N CYS A 145 -17.72 -7.10 -3.29
CA CYS A 145 -18.55 -7.40 -2.13
C CYS A 145 -18.41 -6.25 -1.13
N ALA A 146 -19.51 -5.57 -0.80
CA ALA A 146 -19.46 -4.34 -0.04
C ALA A 146 -20.51 -4.27 1.07
N ALA A 147 -20.24 -3.41 2.07
CA ALA A 147 -21.20 -2.91 3.04
C ALA A 147 -21.44 -1.41 2.72
N ALA A 148 -22.33 -1.12 1.80
CA ALA A 148 -22.54 0.18 1.18
C ALA A 148 -21.20 0.80 0.71
N ASP A 149 -20.88 2.02 1.16
CA ASP A 149 -19.58 2.69 0.95
C ASP A 149 -18.72 2.73 2.22
N ARG A 150 -18.94 1.78 3.13
CA ARG A 150 -18.27 1.65 4.44
C ARG A 150 -17.67 0.27 4.65
N THR A 151 -17.23 -0.36 3.60
CA THR A 151 -16.72 -1.75 3.64
C THR A 151 -15.53 -1.88 4.58
N GLY A 152 -14.57 -0.97 4.53
CA GLY A 152 -13.41 -0.98 5.42
C GLY A 152 -13.77 -0.79 6.89
N HIS A 153 -14.73 0.09 7.18
CA HIS A 153 -15.26 0.26 8.53
C HIS A 153 -15.90 -1.04 9.05
N ALA A 154 -16.75 -1.68 8.25
CA ALA A 154 -17.39 -2.93 8.61
C ALA A 154 -16.37 -4.07 8.83
N LEU A 155 -15.40 -4.19 7.93
CA LEU A 155 -14.30 -5.15 8.04
C LEU A 155 -13.51 -4.97 9.34
N LEU A 156 -13.09 -3.74 9.60
CA LEU A 156 -12.23 -3.42 10.73
C LEU A 156 -12.93 -3.69 12.07
N HIS A 157 -14.19 -3.30 12.20
CA HIS A 157 -14.99 -3.57 13.40
C HIS A 157 -15.26 -5.07 13.60
N THR A 158 -15.54 -5.81 12.53
CA THR A 158 -15.71 -7.26 12.58
C THR A 158 -14.45 -7.96 13.09
N LEU A 159 -13.28 -7.60 12.55
CA LEU A 159 -11.99 -8.17 12.96
C LEU A 159 -11.59 -7.74 14.37
N TYR A 160 -11.86 -6.50 14.77
CA TYR A 160 -11.59 -6.03 16.11
C TYR A 160 -12.40 -6.83 17.16
N GLN A 161 -13.70 -6.97 16.96
CA GLN A 161 -14.55 -7.76 17.86
C GLN A 161 -14.07 -9.21 17.96
N SER A 162 -13.67 -9.82 16.83
CA SER A 162 -13.15 -11.19 16.80
C SER A 162 -11.86 -11.32 17.60
N ASN A 163 -10.96 -10.34 17.51
CA ASN A 163 -9.72 -10.29 18.27
C ASN A 163 -9.96 -10.12 19.77
N VAL A 164 -10.87 -9.22 20.16
CA VAL A 164 -11.24 -9.02 21.58
C VAL A 164 -11.80 -10.31 22.16
N LYS A 165 -12.66 -11.00 21.41
CA LYS A 165 -13.22 -12.30 21.82
C LYS A 165 -12.15 -13.38 22.04
N MET A 166 -11.07 -13.35 21.24
CA MET A 166 -9.96 -14.30 21.35
C MET A 166 -8.92 -13.88 22.41
N GLY A 167 -9.06 -12.73 23.06
CA GLY A 167 -8.13 -12.26 24.08
C GLY A 167 -6.81 -11.71 23.54
N THR A 168 -6.78 -11.24 22.30
CA THR A 168 -5.62 -10.58 21.71
C THR A 168 -5.19 -9.38 22.56
N GLN A 169 -3.90 -9.26 22.86
CA GLN A 169 -3.34 -8.11 23.58
C GLN A 169 -3.04 -6.96 22.63
N PHE A 170 -3.73 -5.84 22.80
CA PHE A 170 -3.49 -4.59 22.08
C PHE A 170 -2.65 -3.64 22.91
N PHE A 171 -1.57 -3.14 22.31
CA PHE A 171 -0.76 -2.03 22.81
C PHE A 171 -1.13 -0.79 22.02
N VAL A 172 -2.15 -0.08 22.51
CA VAL A 172 -2.73 1.09 21.85
C VAL A 172 -1.86 2.32 22.11
N GLU A 173 -1.65 3.15 21.08
CA GLU A 173 -0.79 4.34 21.14
C GLU A 173 0.68 4.02 21.44
N TRP A 174 1.11 2.86 20.94
CA TRP A 174 2.51 2.45 20.90
C TRP A 174 3.06 2.52 19.48
N ILE A 175 4.27 3.05 19.34
CA ILE A 175 4.96 3.18 18.05
C ILE A 175 6.16 2.25 18.04
N ALA A 176 6.20 1.32 17.10
CA ALA A 176 7.40 0.55 16.84
C ALA A 176 8.47 1.45 16.19
N LEU A 177 9.70 1.36 16.65
CA LEU A 177 10.80 2.22 16.22
C LEU A 177 11.81 1.49 15.33
N ASP A 178 12.30 0.35 15.76
CA ASP A 178 13.33 -0.40 15.05
C ASP A 178 13.11 -1.91 15.16
N LEU A 179 13.49 -2.65 14.10
CA LEU A 179 13.63 -4.09 14.15
C LEU A 179 14.87 -4.48 14.94
N ILE A 180 14.77 -5.54 15.71
CA ILE A 180 15.90 -6.15 16.41
C ILE A 180 16.43 -7.30 15.56
N ARG A 181 17.66 -7.19 15.05
CA ARG A 181 18.34 -8.25 14.29
C ARG A 181 19.59 -8.69 15.04
N ASN A 182 19.84 -10.00 15.02
CA ASN A 182 21.11 -10.56 15.51
C ASN A 182 22.21 -10.56 14.43
N GLU A 183 23.37 -11.08 14.74
CA GLU A 183 24.50 -11.15 13.79
C GLU A 183 24.25 -12.07 12.60
N GLU A 184 23.42 -13.10 12.79
CA GLU A 184 22.98 -14.02 11.72
C GLU A 184 21.94 -13.38 10.79
N GLY A 185 21.41 -12.20 11.15
CA GLY A 185 20.40 -11.48 10.39
C GLY A 185 18.96 -11.85 10.74
N ASP A 186 18.75 -12.73 11.71
CA ASP A 186 17.42 -13.12 12.17
C ASP A 186 16.74 -11.96 12.91
N VAL A 187 15.43 -11.82 12.77
CA VAL A 187 14.66 -10.79 13.48
C VAL A 187 14.07 -11.37 14.75
N LEU A 188 14.32 -10.71 15.87
CA LEU A 188 13.99 -11.16 17.21
C LEU A 188 12.91 -10.31 17.91
N GLY A 189 12.34 -9.35 17.24
CA GLY A 189 11.33 -8.46 17.76
C GLY A 189 11.53 -7.00 17.33
N VAL A 190 10.95 -6.10 18.11
CA VAL A 190 11.02 -4.65 17.87
C VAL A 190 11.28 -3.88 19.16
N THR A 191 11.88 -2.70 19.01
CA THR A 191 11.83 -1.65 20.04
C THR A 191 10.60 -0.78 19.78
N ALA A 192 9.94 -0.33 20.84
CA ALA A 192 8.74 0.47 20.74
C ALA A 192 8.68 1.58 21.78
N TYR A 193 7.95 2.63 21.45
CA TYR A 193 7.74 3.83 22.25
C TYR A 193 6.28 3.92 22.69
N ASP A 194 6.06 4.00 24.00
CA ASP A 194 4.75 4.25 24.59
C ASP A 194 4.46 5.75 24.59
N GLN A 195 3.44 6.18 23.88
CA GLN A 195 3.08 7.60 23.80
C GLN A 195 2.53 8.14 25.12
N GLU A 196 1.89 7.31 25.93
CA GLU A 196 1.31 7.71 27.21
C GLU A 196 2.39 8.08 28.23
N THR A 197 3.46 7.29 28.31
CA THR A 197 4.50 7.46 29.33
C THR A 197 5.80 8.06 28.79
N GLY A 198 6.03 7.95 27.50
CA GLY A 198 7.31 8.27 26.86
C GLY A 198 8.39 7.21 27.07
N ASN A 199 8.05 6.05 27.63
CA ASN A 199 8.97 4.96 27.87
C ASN A 199 9.24 4.15 26.61
N ILE A 200 10.41 3.51 26.57
CA ILE A 200 10.78 2.55 25.52
C ILE A 200 10.70 1.15 26.10
N ALA A 201 10.21 0.21 25.29
CA ALA A 201 10.18 -1.20 25.61
C ALA A 201 10.77 -2.04 24.47
N VAL A 202 11.28 -3.20 24.83
CA VAL A 202 11.70 -4.26 23.92
C VAL A 202 10.58 -5.31 23.85
N PHE A 203 10.07 -5.53 22.67
CA PHE A 203 9.14 -6.64 22.37
C PHE A 203 9.94 -7.77 21.73
N HIS A 204 10.31 -8.73 22.56
CA HIS A 204 11.04 -9.92 22.15
C HIS A 204 10.05 -10.98 21.66
N ALA A 205 10.19 -11.41 20.42
CA ALA A 205 9.24 -12.32 19.80
C ALA A 205 9.94 -13.41 18.96
N LYS A 206 9.30 -14.56 18.86
CA LYS A 206 9.71 -15.63 17.94
C LYS A 206 9.49 -15.21 16.50
N VAL A 207 8.42 -14.42 16.24
CA VAL A 207 8.06 -13.87 14.95
C VAL A 207 7.64 -12.41 15.09
N THR A 208 8.12 -11.59 14.16
CA THR A 208 7.70 -10.19 13.99
C THR A 208 6.98 -10.05 12.65
N LEU A 209 5.78 -9.48 12.68
CA LEU A 209 4.95 -9.26 11.49
C LEU A 209 4.70 -7.77 11.32
N LEU A 210 5.18 -7.20 10.21
CA LEU A 210 4.94 -5.81 9.84
C LEU A 210 3.62 -5.69 9.07
N ALA A 211 2.69 -4.89 9.57
CA ALA A 211 1.38 -4.64 8.99
C ALA A 211 1.01 -3.15 9.12
N THR A 212 1.98 -2.28 8.85
CA THR A 212 1.92 -0.85 9.17
C THR A 212 1.19 0.00 8.13
N GLY A 213 0.68 -0.61 7.06
CA GLY A 213 0.03 0.10 5.97
C GLY A 213 1.01 0.84 5.06
N GLY A 214 0.49 1.69 4.18
CA GLY A 214 1.28 2.43 3.21
C GLY A 214 1.92 3.70 3.77
N ALA A 215 2.56 4.44 2.88
CA ALA A 215 3.28 5.68 3.19
C ALA A 215 2.78 6.87 2.34
N GLY A 216 1.49 6.92 2.04
CA GLY A 216 0.94 7.96 1.15
C GLY A 216 1.13 9.39 1.64
N ARG A 217 1.50 9.59 2.91
CA ARG A 217 1.87 10.91 3.45
C ARG A 217 3.26 11.38 3.05
N ALA A 218 3.97 10.61 2.24
CA ALA A 218 5.15 11.09 1.52
C ALA A 218 4.79 12.09 0.40
N TYR A 219 3.53 12.14 -0.02
CA TYR A 219 2.98 13.13 -0.96
C TYR A 219 2.18 14.20 -0.25
N ARG A 220 2.18 15.42 -0.79
CA ARG A 220 1.39 16.56 -0.28
C ARG A 220 -0.12 16.31 -0.46
N ALA A 221 -0.54 15.95 -1.67
CA ALA A 221 -1.94 15.63 -1.99
C ALA A 221 -2.19 14.13 -1.89
N SER A 222 -2.86 13.71 -0.82
CA SER A 222 -3.06 12.29 -0.52
C SER A 222 -4.43 12.03 0.09
N THR A 223 -5.05 10.90 -0.27
CA THR A 223 -6.27 10.39 0.38
C THR A 223 -5.97 9.62 1.67
N ASN A 224 -4.69 9.40 1.98
CA ASN A 224 -4.26 8.60 3.10
C ASN A 224 -4.44 9.34 4.45
N ALA A 225 -4.70 8.56 5.50
CA ALA A 225 -4.68 9.07 6.88
C ALA A 225 -3.29 9.62 7.26
N TYR A 226 -3.25 10.57 8.19
CA TYR A 226 -1.99 11.18 8.65
C TYR A 226 -1.02 10.18 9.27
N ILE A 227 -1.50 9.04 9.73
CA ILE A 227 -0.70 7.96 10.31
C ILE A 227 0.06 7.13 9.27
N ASN A 228 -0.21 7.30 7.97
CA ASN A 228 0.42 6.54 6.88
C ASN A 228 1.77 7.14 6.51
N THR A 229 2.74 6.99 7.39
CA THR A 229 4.08 7.58 7.33
C THR A 229 5.19 6.58 6.98
N GLY A 230 4.83 5.34 6.63
CA GLY A 230 5.80 4.33 6.19
C GLY A 230 6.65 3.75 7.31
N ASP A 231 6.10 3.55 8.50
CA ASP A 231 6.88 3.14 9.67
C ASP A 231 7.53 1.76 9.46
N GLY A 232 6.79 0.77 8.99
CA GLY A 232 7.35 -0.56 8.69
C GLY A 232 8.39 -0.53 7.58
N LEU A 233 8.19 0.32 6.58
CA LEU A 233 9.15 0.52 5.48
C LEU A 233 10.46 1.13 6.00
N GLY A 234 10.38 2.17 6.83
CA GLY A 234 11.53 2.80 7.45
C GLY A 234 12.28 1.84 8.38
N MET A 235 11.56 1.06 9.18
CA MET A 235 12.15 0.04 10.05
C MET A 235 12.89 -1.04 9.25
N ALA A 236 12.30 -1.53 8.18
CA ALA A 236 12.93 -2.53 7.30
C ALA A 236 14.16 -1.95 6.60
N ALA A 237 14.06 -0.74 6.03
CA ALA A 237 15.16 -0.07 5.36
C ALA A 237 16.38 0.15 6.28
N ARG A 238 16.15 0.65 7.50
CA ARG A 238 17.21 0.82 8.51
C ARG A 238 17.82 -0.50 8.98
N ALA A 239 17.07 -1.59 8.92
CA ALA A 239 17.55 -2.93 9.24
C ALA A 239 18.28 -3.63 8.08
N GLY A 240 18.51 -2.94 6.96
CA GLY A 240 19.23 -3.49 5.79
C GLY A 240 18.35 -4.32 4.84
N ILE A 241 17.04 -4.28 4.99
CA ILE A 241 16.08 -4.95 4.12
C ILE A 241 15.76 -4.03 2.92
N PRO A 242 15.85 -4.50 1.68
CA PRO A 242 15.52 -3.66 0.53
C PRO A 242 14.03 -3.35 0.45
N LEU A 243 13.67 -2.24 -0.20
CA LEU A 243 12.31 -1.91 -0.57
C LEU A 243 12.11 -2.17 -2.07
N GLN A 244 11.03 -2.89 -2.40
CA GLN A 244 10.73 -3.35 -3.76
C GLN A 244 9.73 -2.44 -4.44
N ASP A 245 9.97 -2.12 -5.72
CA ASP A 245 9.00 -1.47 -6.62
C ASP A 245 8.43 -0.14 -6.10
N MET A 246 9.25 0.65 -5.41
CA MET A 246 8.81 1.90 -4.76
C MET A 246 8.50 3.03 -5.76
N GLU A 247 8.77 2.90 -7.03
CA GLU A 247 8.37 3.80 -8.10
C GLU A 247 6.88 3.76 -8.42
N PHE A 248 6.17 2.68 -8.03
CA PHE A 248 4.77 2.46 -8.38
C PHE A 248 3.83 2.96 -7.29
N TRP A 249 3.27 4.13 -7.54
CA TRP A 249 2.28 4.80 -6.71
C TRP A 249 1.00 5.02 -7.50
N GLN A 250 -0.12 4.51 -6.99
CA GLN A 250 -1.42 4.68 -7.63
C GLN A 250 -2.04 6.02 -7.24
N PHE A 251 -2.37 6.82 -8.25
CA PHE A 251 -3.26 7.96 -8.08
C PHE A 251 -4.71 7.48 -8.21
N HIS A 252 -5.54 7.84 -7.23
CA HIS A 252 -6.97 7.61 -7.33
C HIS A 252 -7.58 8.72 -8.18
N PRO A 253 -8.39 8.38 -9.21
CA PRO A 253 -8.96 9.39 -10.12
C PRO A 253 -9.81 10.42 -9.41
N THR A 254 -10.54 10.03 -8.37
CA THR A 254 -11.60 10.83 -7.78
C THR A 254 -11.33 11.21 -6.33
N GLY A 255 -10.26 11.99 -6.10
CA GLY A 255 -10.12 12.81 -4.89
C GLY A 255 -10.91 14.10 -5.04
N VAL A 256 -11.58 14.57 -3.98
CA VAL A 256 -12.28 15.86 -4.00
C VAL A 256 -11.28 16.99 -4.27
N ALA A 257 -11.51 17.78 -5.30
CA ALA A 257 -10.61 18.86 -5.67
C ALA A 257 -10.43 19.85 -4.50
N GLY A 258 -9.16 20.16 -4.19
CA GLY A 258 -8.78 21.04 -3.09
C GLY A 258 -8.73 20.36 -1.71
N ALA A 259 -9.60 19.40 -1.42
CA ALA A 259 -9.64 18.72 -0.12
C ALA A 259 -8.86 17.39 -0.09
N GLY A 260 -8.67 16.74 -1.24
CA GLY A 260 -7.98 15.45 -1.36
C GLY A 260 -8.73 14.25 -0.78
N VAL A 261 -9.95 14.44 -0.27
CA VAL A 261 -10.75 13.37 0.34
C VAL A 261 -11.23 12.39 -0.72
N LEU A 262 -11.15 11.10 -0.42
CA LEU A 262 -11.53 10.03 -1.34
C LEU A 262 -13.03 10.02 -1.63
N LEU A 263 -13.37 9.99 -2.93
CA LEU A 263 -14.65 9.49 -3.42
C LEU A 263 -14.43 8.12 -4.06
N THR A 264 -15.05 7.10 -3.48
CA THR A 264 -14.82 5.70 -3.88
C THR A 264 -15.05 5.47 -5.38
N GLU A 265 -14.25 4.60 -5.98
CA GLU A 265 -14.52 4.05 -7.32
C GLU A 265 -15.90 3.36 -7.42
N GLY A 266 -16.46 2.96 -6.28
CA GLY A 266 -17.84 2.47 -6.20
C GLY A 266 -18.87 3.45 -6.77
N CYS A 267 -18.59 4.76 -6.78
CA CYS A 267 -19.43 5.75 -7.47
C CYS A 267 -19.56 5.42 -8.95
N ARG A 268 -18.44 5.17 -9.61
CA ARG A 268 -18.40 4.77 -11.04
C ARG A 268 -18.96 3.37 -11.24
N GLY A 269 -18.76 2.48 -10.29
CA GLY A 269 -19.39 1.16 -10.25
C GLY A 269 -20.92 1.21 -10.21
N GLU A 270 -21.50 2.20 -9.52
CA GLU A 270 -22.93 2.45 -9.49
C GLU A 270 -23.43 3.27 -10.68
N GLY A 271 -22.54 3.73 -11.56
CA GLY A 271 -22.88 4.40 -12.81
C GLY A 271 -22.50 5.88 -12.90
N ALA A 272 -21.69 6.41 -11.97
CA ALA A 272 -21.19 7.78 -12.06
C ALA A 272 -20.28 7.98 -13.29
N ILE A 273 -20.33 9.16 -13.89
CA ILE A 273 -19.67 9.50 -15.16
C ILE A 273 -18.72 10.68 -14.95
N LEU A 274 -17.48 10.56 -15.45
CA LEU A 274 -16.52 11.66 -15.51
C LEU A 274 -16.80 12.54 -16.73
N ARG A 275 -16.92 13.85 -16.49
CA ARG A 275 -17.21 14.83 -17.54
C ARG A 275 -16.18 15.97 -17.55
N ASN A 276 -15.76 16.37 -18.76
CA ASN A 276 -14.95 17.55 -18.96
C ASN A 276 -15.79 18.84 -18.94
N LYS A 277 -15.16 20.00 -19.20
CA LYS A 277 -15.86 21.32 -19.19
C LYS A 277 -17.01 21.44 -20.20
N ASP A 278 -16.97 20.66 -21.28
CA ASP A 278 -17.98 20.64 -22.32
C ASP A 278 -19.14 19.68 -21.99
N GLY A 279 -19.10 19.03 -20.81
CA GLY A 279 -20.08 18.04 -20.39
C GLY A 279 -19.91 16.67 -21.06
N GLU A 280 -18.84 16.48 -21.83
CA GLU A 280 -18.58 15.24 -22.56
C GLU A 280 -18.17 14.12 -21.59
N PRO A 281 -18.75 12.90 -21.72
CA PRO A 281 -18.29 11.70 -21.02
C PRO A 281 -17.02 11.17 -21.71
N PHE A 282 -15.89 11.82 -21.51
CA PHE A 282 -14.67 11.66 -22.29
C PHE A 282 -14.02 10.26 -22.18
N MET A 283 -14.30 9.48 -21.12
CA MET A 283 -13.74 8.13 -20.99
C MET A 283 -14.18 7.18 -22.12
N GLU A 284 -15.28 7.44 -22.80
CA GLU A 284 -15.71 6.68 -23.99
C GLU A 284 -14.70 6.77 -25.15
N ARG A 285 -13.95 7.89 -25.25
CA ARG A 285 -12.89 8.04 -26.26
C ARG A 285 -11.62 7.30 -25.90
N TYR A 286 -11.27 7.26 -24.61
CA TYR A 286 -10.03 6.64 -24.13
C TYR A 286 -10.17 5.14 -23.90
N ALA A 287 -11.30 4.68 -23.41
CA ALA A 287 -11.60 3.29 -23.09
C ALA A 287 -12.99 2.88 -23.58
N PRO A 288 -13.13 2.53 -24.86
CA PRO A 288 -14.45 2.25 -25.45
C PRO A 288 -15.22 1.10 -24.80
N THR A 289 -14.53 0.10 -24.25
CA THR A 289 -15.15 -1.08 -23.62
C THR A 289 -15.53 -0.85 -22.17
N LEU A 290 -14.58 -0.44 -21.33
CA LEU A 290 -14.80 -0.28 -19.88
C LEU A 290 -15.19 1.15 -19.49
N LYS A 291 -14.92 2.14 -20.33
CA LYS A 291 -15.26 3.55 -20.10
C LYS A 291 -14.73 4.03 -18.74
N ASP A 292 -15.62 4.58 -17.91
CA ASP A 292 -15.29 5.04 -16.55
C ASP A 292 -14.84 3.91 -15.59
N LEU A 293 -15.00 2.66 -15.97
CA LEU A 293 -14.54 1.47 -15.26
C LEU A 293 -13.20 0.92 -15.79
N ALA A 294 -12.45 1.70 -16.58
CA ALA A 294 -11.06 1.39 -16.88
C ALA A 294 -10.20 1.41 -15.60
N PRO A 295 -9.02 0.76 -15.59
CA PRO A 295 -8.11 0.81 -14.44
C PRO A 295 -7.72 2.23 -14.03
N ARG A 296 -7.40 2.40 -12.75
CA ARG A 296 -7.18 3.72 -12.13
C ARG A 296 -6.05 4.52 -12.75
N ASP A 297 -4.95 3.87 -13.11
CA ASP A 297 -3.82 4.52 -13.79
C ASP A 297 -4.26 5.10 -15.14
N PHE A 298 -5.05 4.34 -15.88
CA PHE A 298 -5.57 4.75 -17.18
C PHE A 298 -6.56 5.91 -17.06
N VAL A 299 -7.50 5.83 -16.12
CA VAL A 299 -8.48 6.91 -15.85
C VAL A 299 -7.78 8.18 -15.38
N SER A 300 -6.82 8.07 -14.45
CA SER A 300 -6.06 9.23 -13.95
C SER A 300 -5.28 9.94 -15.04
N ARG A 301 -4.63 9.18 -15.94
CA ARG A 301 -3.93 9.76 -17.10
C ARG A 301 -4.90 10.44 -18.06
N SER A 302 -6.05 9.81 -18.34
CA SER A 302 -7.08 10.39 -19.21
C SER A 302 -7.61 11.71 -18.66
N MET A 303 -7.86 11.79 -17.35
CA MET A 303 -8.29 13.03 -16.69
C MET A 303 -7.22 14.12 -16.78
N ASP A 304 -5.98 13.78 -16.50
CA ASP A 304 -4.87 14.74 -16.57
C ASP A 304 -4.62 15.22 -18.01
N GLN A 305 -4.80 14.34 -19.00
CA GLN A 305 -4.74 14.70 -20.41
C GLN A 305 -5.84 15.70 -20.79
N GLU A 306 -7.09 15.49 -20.34
CA GLU A 306 -8.19 16.44 -20.54
C GLU A 306 -7.84 17.83 -19.95
N ILE A 307 -7.28 17.87 -18.74
CA ILE A 307 -6.85 19.10 -18.09
C ILE A 307 -5.74 19.79 -18.88
N LYS A 308 -4.72 19.06 -19.29
CA LYS A 308 -3.57 19.61 -20.07
C LYS A 308 -3.97 20.15 -21.43
N GLU A 309 -4.92 19.53 -22.09
CA GLU A 309 -5.45 19.97 -23.37
C GLU A 309 -6.50 21.09 -23.26
N GLY A 310 -6.70 21.65 -22.07
CA GLY A 310 -7.57 22.80 -21.83
C GLY A 310 -9.05 22.45 -21.74
N ARG A 311 -9.40 21.17 -21.52
CA ARG A 311 -10.79 20.74 -21.31
C ARG A 311 -11.12 20.50 -19.83
N GLY A 312 -10.24 20.90 -18.93
CA GLY A 312 -10.51 20.91 -17.48
C GLY A 312 -11.61 21.89 -17.11
N CYS A 313 -12.28 21.59 -15.99
CA CYS A 313 -13.39 22.36 -15.46
C CYS A 313 -12.94 23.43 -14.47
N GLY A 314 -13.85 24.35 -14.15
CA GLY A 314 -13.65 25.40 -13.17
C GLY A 314 -12.86 26.62 -13.66
N PRO A 315 -12.68 27.64 -12.79
CA PRO A 315 -12.04 28.91 -13.16
C PRO A 315 -10.60 28.76 -13.62
N LYS A 316 -9.89 27.75 -13.09
CA LYS A 316 -8.49 27.45 -13.44
C LYS A 316 -8.33 26.34 -14.46
N GLY A 317 -9.42 25.63 -14.79
CA GLY A 317 -9.37 24.47 -15.69
C GLY A 317 -8.58 23.28 -15.13
N ASP A 318 -8.55 23.12 -13.81
CA ASP A 318 -7.63 22.22 -13.11
C ASP A 318 -8.31 21.01 -12.43
N TYR A 319 -9.58 20.76 -12.74
CA TYR A 319 -10.30 19.56 -12.27
C TYR A 319 -11.26 19.01 -13.31
N ILE A 320 -11.82 17.85 -13.01
CA ILE A 320 -12.87 17.16 -13.78
C ILE A 320 -14.13 17.08 -12.91
N LEU A 321 -15.29 16.88 -13.51
CA LEU A 321 -16.57 16.71 -12.81
C LEU A 321 -16.97 15.24 -12.77
N LEU A 322 -17.27 14.73 -11.57
CA LEU A 322 -17.91 13.42 -11.38
C LEU A 322 -19.41 13.62 -11.23
N ASP A 323 -20.16 13.12 -12.20
CA ASP A 323 -21.62 13.27 -12.28
C ASP A 323 -22.34 12.01 -11.78
N MET A 324 -23.12 12.15 -10.72
CA MET A 324 -23.98 11.11 -10.13
C MET A 324 -25.46 11.47 -10.19
N THR A 325 -25.82 12.61 -10.79
CA THR A 325 -27.18 13.16 -10.72
C THR A 325 -28.25 12.25 -11.35
N HIS A 326 -27.86 11.44 -12.32
CA HIS A 326 -28.75 10.49 -13.03
C HIS A 326 -29.03 9.20 -12.25
N LEU A 327 -28.29 8.92 -11.15
CA LEU A 327 -28.48 7.71 -10.36
C LEU A 327 -29.74 7.76 -9.49
N GLY A 328 -30.22 8.95 -9.16
CA GLY A 328 -31.35 9.18 -8.27
C GLY A 328 -30.97 9.19 -6.79
N ALA A 329 -31.71 9.97 -6.01
CA ALA A 329 -31.44 10.16 -4.57
C ALA A 329 -31.53 8.85 -3.79
N ASP A 330 -32.49 7.97 -4.10
CA ASP A 330 -32.69 6.70 -3.38
C ASP A 330 -31.47 5.76 -3.54
N THR A 331 -30.93 5.65 -4.75
CA THR A 331 -29.74 4.86 -5.03
C THR A 331 -28.52 5.43 -4.29
N ILE A 332 -28.31 6.74 -4.35
CA ILE A 332 -27.20 7.41 -3.68
C ILE A 332 -27.29 7.19 -2.17
N MET A 333 -28.43 7.41 -1.56
CA MET A 333 -28.60 7.25 -0.11
C MET A 333 -28.48 5.80 0.36
N LYS A 334 -28.84 4.84 -0.49
CA LYS A 334 -28.71 3.41 -0.17
C LYS A 334 -27.28 2.88 -0.37
N ARG A 335 -26.61 3.27 -1.46
CA ARG A 335 -25.33 2.71 -1.89
C ARG A 335 -24.10 3.57 -1.56
N LEU A 336 -24.30 4.89 -1.47
CA LEU A 336 -23.23 5.89 -1.37
C LEU A 336 -23.51 6.94 -0.28
N PRO A 337 -24.01 6.57 0.92
CA PRO A 337 -24.40 7.56 1.93
C PRO A 337 -23.21 8.39 2.44
N SER A 338 -22.02 7.82 2.56
CA SER A 338 -20.82 8.55 2.98
C SER A 338 -20.31 9.51 1.90
N VAL A 339 -20.46 9.14 0.63
CA VAL A 339 -20.12 10.02 -0.51
C VAL A 339 -20.99 11.27 -0.50
N PHE A 340 -22.29 11.12 -0.22
CA PHE A 340 -23.20 12.24 -0.05
C PHE A 340 -22.75 13.21 1.05
N GLU A 341 -22.36 12.67 2.22
CA GLU A 341 -21.84 13.47 3.33
C GLU A 341 -20.51 14.17 2.98
N ILE A 342 -19.62 13.48 2.29
CA ILE A 342 -18.33 14.03 1.83
C ILE A 342 -18.56 15.19 0.86
N GLY A 343 -19.46 15.02 -0.11
CA GLY A 343 -19.80 16.07 -1.06
C GLY A 343 -20.29 17.35 -0.36
N LYS A 344 -21.17 17.22 0.61
CA LYS A 344 -21.66 18.36 1.40
C LYS A 344 -20.58 19.02 2.25
N LYS A 345 -19.78 18.21 2.97
CA LYS A 345 -18.82 18.73 3.95
C LYS A 345 -17.56 19.33 3.32
N PHE A 346 -17.06 18.73 2.26
CA PHE A 346 -15.74 19.08 1.69
C PHE A 346 -15.82 19.83 0.36
N ALA A 347 -16.89 19.70 -0.41
CA ALA A 347 -17.07 20.39 -1.68
C ALA A 347 -18.25 21.37 -1.67
N ASN A 348 -19.08 21.38 -0.63
CA ASN A 348 -20.33 22.11 -0.56
C ASN A 348 -21.26 21.79 -1.74
N VAL A 349 -21.30 20.52 -2.13
CA VAL A 349 -22.05 20.00 -3.29
C VAL A 349 -23.10 18.98 -2.81
N ASP A 350 -24.32 19.11 -3.31
CA ASP A 350 -25.33 18.06 -3.21
C ASP A 350 -25.23 17.16 -4.46
N ILE A 351 -24.60 16.01 -4.31
CA ILE A 351 -24.31 15.09 -5.42
C ILE A 351 -25.56 14.50 -6.07
N THR A 352 -26.73 14.63 -5.45
CA THR A 352 -28.00 14.23 -6.07
C THR A 352 -28.50 15.25 -7.10
N LYS A 353 -27.96 16.47 -7.10
CA LYS A 353 -28.41 17.61 -7.89
C LYS A 353 -27.37 18.17 -8.84
N GLU A 354 -26.09 18.08 -8.47
CA GLU A 354 -24.99 18.63 -9.26
C GLU A 354 -23.73 17.73 -9.18
N PRO A 355 -22.86 17.78 -10.22
CA PRO A 355 -21.60 17.02 -10.22
C PRO A 355 -20.60 17.60 -9.20
N ILE A 356 -19.67 16.75 -8.73
CA ILE A 356 -18.64 17.11 -7.78
C ILE A 356 -17.26 17.23 -8.45
N PRO A 357 -16.48 18.30 -8.14
CA PRO A 357 -15.11 18.46 -8.66
C PRO A 357 -14.15 17.41 -8.10
N VAL A 358 -13.39 16.76 -8.98
CA VAL A 358 -12.43 15.70 -8.63
C VAL A 358 -11.11 15.88 -9.38
N VAL A 359 -10.03 15.41 -8.75
CA VAL A 359 -8.68 15.38 -9.33
C VAL A 359 -7.98 14.07 -8.95
N PRO A 360 -7.03 13.57 -9.77
CA PRO A 360 -6.18 12.47 -9.37
C PRO A 360 -5.38 12.81 -8.12
N THR A 361 -5.39 11.93 -7.12
CA THR A 361 -4.76 12.13 -5.82
C THR A 361 -4.05 10.84 -5.39
N ILE A 362 -2.87 10.94 -4.78
CA ILE A 362 -2.13 9.76 -4.32
C ILE A 362 -3.00 8.93 -3.37
N HIS A 363 -3.03 7.62 -3.57
CA HIS A 363 -3.98 6.75 -2.87
C HIS A 363 -3.37 5.44 -2.36
N TYR A 364 -2.58 4.74 -3.16
CA TYR A 364 -2.06 3.42 -2.83
C TYR A 364 -0.61 3.22 -3.29
N GLN A 365 0.16 2.54 -2.43
CA GLN A 365 1.53 2.13 -2.69
C GLN A 365 1.54 0.67 -3.17
N MET A 366 1.99 0.40 -4.40
CA MET A 366 2.12 -0.97 -4.87
C MET A 366 3.41 -1.64 -4.41
N GLY A 367 4.48 -0.88 -4.32
CA GLY A 367 5.75 -1.35 -3.76
C GLY A 367 5.73 -1.52 -2.24
N GLY A 368 6.82 -2.03 -1.69
CA GLY A 368 6.97 -2.22 -0.25
C GLY A 368 8.05 -3.23 0.11
N ILE A 369 7.92 -3.83 1.28
CA ILE A 369 8.83 -4.86 1.79
C ILE A 369 8.61 -6.15 0.98
N PRO A 370 9.63 -6.73 0.34
CA PRO A 370 9.47 -7.90 -0.52
C PRO A 370 9.09 -9.15 0.27
N THR A 371 8.04 -9.83 -0.17
CA THR A 371 7.52 -11.04 0.49
C THR A 371 7.16 -12.13 -0.51
N ASN A 372 6.99 -13.35 -0.01
CA ASN A 372 6.37 -14.47 -0.72
C ASN A 372 4.88 -14.62 -0.34
N ILE A 373 4.21 -15.62 -0.92
CA ILE A 373 2.78 -15.88 -0.67
C ILE A 373 2.46 -16.27 0.78
N HIS A 374 3.45 -16.62 1.58
CA HIS A 374 3.31 -16.93 3.02
C HIS A 374 3.53 -15.69 3.90
N GLY A 375 3.76 -14.52 3.30
CA GLY A 375 4.07 -13.31 4.03
C GLY A 375 5.49 -13.24 4.59
N GLN A 376 6.34 -14.23 4.34
CA GLN A 376 7.75 -14.17 4.74
C GLN A 376 8.47 -13.08 3.96
N VAL A 377 9.23 -12.23 4.65
CA VAL A 377 10.12 -11.28 3.98
C VAL A 377 11.26 -12.06 3.33
N VAL A 378 11.49 -11.83 2.05
CA VAL A 378 12.50 -12.51 1.25
C VAL A 378 13.51 -11.53 0.69
N ILE A 379 14.77 -11.89 0.70
CA ILE A 379 15.87 -11.06 0.21
C ILE A 379 16.78 -11.85 -0.72
N PRO A 380 17.49 -11.18 -1.66
CA PRO A 380 18.53 -11.81 -2.44
C PRO A 380 19.73 -12.18 -1.56
N VAL A 381 20.28 -13.36 -1.78
CA VAL A 381 21.50 -13.86 -1.13
C VAL A 381 22.51 -14.32 -2.20
N GLY A 382 23.79 -14.12 -1.93
CA GLY A 382 24.86 -14.39 -2.87
C GLY A 382 25.31 -13.16 -3.65
N VAL A 383 26.21 -13.38 -4.60
CA VAL A 383 26.76 -12.32 -5.46
C VAL A 383 26.17 -12.47 -6.85
N GLU A 384 25.73 -11.37 -7.45
CA GLU A 384 25.29 -11.35 -8.85
C GLU A 384 26.50 -11.49 -9.76
N GLU A 385 26.48 -12.49 -10.63
CA GLU A 385 27.56 -12.71 -11.62
C GLU A 385 27.22 -11.97 -12.92
N GLY A 386 27.62 -10.72 -13.02
CA GLY A 386 27.40 -9.88 -14.19
C GLY A 386 26.21 -8.95 -14.06
N GLU A 387 25.77 -8.38 -15.16
CA GLU A 387 24.63 -7.48 -15.22
C GLU A 387 23.32 -8.26 -15.21
N PHE A 388 22.37 -7.85 -14.38
CA PHE A 388 21.02 -8.42 -14.37
C PHE A 388 20.23 -7.90 -15.58
N THR A 389 19.88 -8.80 -16.49
CA THR A 389 19.03 -8.50 -17.64
C THR A 389 17.84 -9.43 -17.72
N THR A 390 16.77 -8.98 -18.37
CA THR A 390 15.57 -9.78 -18.64
C THR A 390 15.35 -9.89 -20.14
N HIS A 391 14.65 -10.93 -20.55
CA HIS A 391 14.24 -11.14 -21.93
C HIS A 391 12.85 -11.79 -21.96
N TYR A 392 11.94 -11.23 -22.75
CA TYR A 392 10.66 -11.85 -23.06
C TYR A 392 10.59 -12.16 -24.57
N ASN A 393 10.55 -13.44 -24.89
CA ASN A 393 10.45 -13.90 -26.28
C ASN A 393 8.96 -13.98 -26.69
N LYS A 394 8.51 -13.09 -27.58
CA LYS A 394 7.12 -13.03 -28.05
C LYS A 394 6.69 -14.26 -28.88
N GLU A 395 7.63 -14.95 -29.52
CA GLU A 395 7.32 -16.13 -30.36
C GLU A 395 7.14 -17.38 -29.51
N THR A 396 8.06 -17.63 -28.56
CA THR A 396 8.01 -18.79 -27.66
C THR A 396 7.19 -18.51 -26.40
N LYS A 397 6.85 -17.23 -26.12
CA LYS A 397 6.11 -16.76 -24.94
C LYS A 397 6.83 -17.06 -23.63
N GLU A 398 8.15 -17.10 -23.68
CA GLU A 398 9.01 -17.42 -22.54
C GLU A 398 9.67 -16.16 -21.98
N TYR A 399 9.65 -16.06 -20.66
CA TYR A 399 10.38 -15.07 -19.89
C TYR A 399 11.66 -15.70 -19.32
N SER A 400 12.78 -15.00 -19.43
CA SER A 400 14.06 -15.41 -18.88
C SER A 400 14.84 -14.22 -18.31
N HIS A 401 15.86 -14.51 -17.52
CA HIS A 401 16.74 -13.50 -16.93
C HIS A 401 18.16 -14.08 -16.75
N THR A 402 19.14 -13.20 -16.62
CA THR A 402 20.55 -13.57 -16.38
C THR A 402 20.92 -13.69 -14.91
N GLY A 403 20.00 -13.35 -14.01
CA GLY A 403 20.25 -13.37 -12.56
C GLY A 403 20.70 -14.74 -12.04
N THR A 404 21.72 -14.74 -11.20
CA THR A 404 22.41 -15.94 -10.68
C THR A 404 22.21 -16.15 -9.18
N ARG A 405 21.65 -15.15 -8.46
CA ARG A 405 21.43 -15.22 -7.02
C ARG A 405 20.18 -16.00 -6.65
N ASP A 406 20.09 -16.40 -5.38
CA ASP A 406 18.83 -16.78 -4.77
C ASP A 406 18.11 -15.50 -4.31
N TYR A 407 16.98 -15.19 -4.96
CA TYR A 407 16.14 -14.02 -4.68
C TYR A 407 15.01 -14.29 -3.68
N THR A 408 14.92 -15.51 -3.16
CA THR A 408 13.78 -16.00 -2.41
C THR A 408 14.10 -16.39 -0.98
N GLN A 409 15.28 -16.01 -0.48
CA GLN A 409 15.76 -16.42 0.84
C GLN A 409 14.96 -15.70 1.93
N PRO A 410 14.22 -16.42 2.80
CA PRO A 410 13.50 -15.80 3.90
C PRO A 410 14.44 -15.18 4.94
N VAL A 411 14.06 -14.01 5.46
CA VAL A 411 14.63 -13.44 6.68
C VAL A 411 13.94 -14.11 7.86
N LYS A 412 14.66 -14.92 8.61
CA LYS A 412 14.08 -15.67 9.74
C LYS A 412 13.44 -14.74 10.76
N GLY A 413 12.24 -15.09 11.18
CA GLY A 413 11.48 -14.36 12.18
C GLY A 413 10.81 -13.09 11.68
N LEU A 414 10.88 -12.76 10.37
CA LEU A 414 10.28 -11.55 9.82
C LEU A 414 9.24 -11.85 8.74
N TYR A 415 8.06 -11.27 8.92
CA TYR A 415 6.93 -11.29 7.98
C TYR A 415 6.46 -9.86 7.70
N ALA A 416 5.83 -9.66 6.57
CA ALA A 416 5.13 -8.42 6.24
C ALA A 416 3.89 -8.72 5.39
N ILE A 417 2.81 -8.00 5.65
CA ILE A 417 1.53 -8.15 4.96
C ILE A 417 0.84 -6.80 4.75
N GLY A 418 -0.14 -6.78 3.86
CA GLY A 418 -0.88 -5.58 3.52
C GLY A 418 -0.05 -4.57 2.72
N GLU A 419 -0.44 -3.31 2.77
CA GLU A 419 0.14 -2.27 1.91
C GLU A 419 1.62 -1.96 2.18
N CYS A 420 2.14 -2.25 3.38
CA CYS A 420 3.59 -2.10 3.64
C CYS A 420 4.43 -3.19 2.98
N SER A 421 3.83 -4.30 2.56
CA SER A 421 4.49 -5.41 1.90
C SER A 421 4.34 -5.35 0.38
N CYS A 422 5.23 -6.06 -0.32
CA CYS A 422 5.16 -6.26 -1.75
C CYS A 422 5.29 -7.76 -2.07
N VAL A 423 4.16 -8.47 -2.02
CA VAL A 423 4.05 -9.84 -2.56
C VAL A 423 3.91 -9.80 -4.08
N SER A 424 3.79 -8.59 -4.62
CA SER A 424 3.65 -8.27 -6.03
C SER A 424 2.38 -8.82 -6.71
N VAL A 425 1.26 -8.79 -5.99
CA VAL A 425 -0.06 -9.06 -6.60
C VAL A 425 -0.59 -7.87 -7.38
N HIS A 426 -0.16 -6.66 -7.02
CA HIS A 426 -0.64 -5.43 -7.66
C HIS A 426 0.26 -4.97 -8.80
N GLY A 427 1.49 -5.46 -8.88
CA GLY A 427 2.44 -5.11 -9.93
C GLY A 427 2.65 -3.60 -10.04
N ALA A 428 2.48 -3.07 -11.24
CA ALA A 428 2.65 -1.65 -11.54
C ALA A 428 1.39 -0.81 -11.31
N ASN A 429 0.22 -1.44 -11.11
CA ASN A 429 -1.05 -0.77 -10.84
C ASN A 429 -2.07 -1.74 -10.23
N ARG A 430 -2.69 -1.35 -9.13
CA ARG A 430 -3.64 -2.17 -8.39
C ARG A 430 -5.05 -2.05 -8.95
N LEU A 431 -5.73 -3.17 -9.14
CA LEU A 431 -7.17 -3.19 -9.38
C LEU A 431 -7.94 -2.72 -8.14
N GLY A 432 -8.99 -1.97 -8.36
CA GLY A 432 -9.95 -1.65 -7.31
C GLY A 432 -10.47 -2.93 -6.63
N THR A 433 -10.73 -2.87 -5.33
CA THR A 433 -11.15 -3.99 -4.47
C THR A 433 -10.09 -5.04 -4.11
N ASN A 434 -8.99 -5.10 -4.84
CA ASN A 434 -7.91 -6.04 -4.52
C ASN A 434 -7.11 -5.65 -3.26
N SER A 435 -7.18 -4.39 -2.79
CA SER A 435 -6.43 -4.02 -1.59
C SER A 435 -7.02 -4.60 -0.30
N LEU A 436 -8.32 -4.55 -0.12
CA LEU A 436 -8.97 -5.20 1.02
C LEU A 436 -8.88 -6.73 0.92
N LEU A 437 -8.93 -7.26 -0.29
CA LEU A 437 -8.72 -8.69 -0.53
C LEU A 437 -7.31 -9.14 -0.13
N ASP A 438 -6.29 -8.39 -0.53
CA ASP A 438 -4.89 -8.60 -0.14
C ASP A 438 -4.74 -8.68 1.40
N LEU A 439 -5.32 -7.72 2.13
CA LEU A 439 -5.27 -7.71 3.60
C LEU A 439 -5.76 -9.01 4.22
N VAL A 440 -6.87 -9.53 3.74
CA VAL A 440 -7.54 -10.71 4.30
C VAL A 440 -6.85 -12.00 3.86
N VAL A 441 -6.52 -12.12 2.58
CA VAL A 441 -5.87 -13.33 2.04
C VAL A 441 -4.48 -13.54 2.63
N PHE A 442 -3.62 -12.51 2.57
CA PHE A 442 -2.25 -12.65 3.06
C PHE A 442 -2.14 -12.52 4.58
N GLY A 443 -3.06 -11.82 5.23
CA GLY A 443 -3.17 -11.86 6.69
C GLY A 443 -3.46 -13.27 7.22
N LYS A 444 -4.38 -13.96 6.59
CA LYS A 444 -4.67 -15.37 6.90
C LYS A 444 -3.49 -16.30 6.56
N ALA A 445 -2.94 -16.17 5.35
CA ALA A 445 -1.84 -17.03 4.89
C ALA A 445 -0.59 -16.89 5.77
N ALA A 446 -0.22 -15.65 6.13
CA ALA A 446 0.88 -15.41 7.06
C ALA A 446 0.59 -15.98 8.45
N GLY A 447 -0.62 -15.81 8.96
CA GLY A 447 -1.04 -16.39 10.23
C GLY A 447 -0.90 -17.92 10.25
N GLU A 448 -1.37 -18.61 9.23
CA GLU A 448 -1.24 -20.05 9.08
C GLU A 448 0.23 -20.50 9.04
N HIS A 449 1.06 -19.81 8.27
CA HIS A 449 2.49 -20.13 8.17
C HIS A 449 3.23 -19.87 9.49
N ILE A 450 2.92 -18.78 10.19
CA ILE A 450 3.52 -18.44 11.48
C ILE A 450 3.19 -19.51 12.54
N ILE A 451 1.96 -19.98 12.58
CA ILE A 451 1.54 -21.07 13.50
C ILE A 451 2.42 -22.30 13.28
N ASP A 452 2.57 -22.72 12.04
CA ASP A 452 3.40 -23.87 11.67
C ASP A 452 4.88 -23.64 12.02
N TYR A 453 5.40 -22.46 11.68
CA TYR A 453 6.79 -22.07 11.97
C TYR A 453 7.10 -22.05 13.48
N VAL A 454 6.27 -21.41 14.29
CA VAL A 454 6.46 -21.34 15.76
C VAL A 454 6.35 -22.73 16.38
N THR A 455 5.37 -23.52 15.99
CA THR A 455 5.12 -24.86 16.54
C THR A 455 6.27 -25.83 16.22
N LYS A 456 6.81 -25.79 15.00
CA LYS A 456 7.84 -26.72 14.55
C LYS A 456 9.26 -26.30 14.92
N HIS A 457 9.55 -25.01 15.00
CA HIS A 457 10.92 -24.52 15.02
C HIS A 457 11.36 -23.83 16.32
N HIS A 458 10.42 -23.40 17.16
CA HIS A 458 10.77 -22.62 18.35
C HIS A 458 10.41 -23.26 19.68
N GLY A 459 9.36 -24.08 19.75
CA GLY A 459 8.90 -24.59 21.05
C GLY A 459 8.70 -23.44 22.06
N ASP A 460 9.27 -23.57 23.25
CA ASP A 460 9.24 -22.54 24.30
C ASP A 460 10.49 -21.65 24.34
N ASP A 461 11.46 -21.88 23.46
CA ASP A 461 12.74 -21.18 23.51
C ASP A 461 12.72 -19.87 22.70
N TYR A 462 13.39 -18.85 23.27
CA TYR A 462 13.66 -17.57 22.59
C TYR A 462 15.15 -17.45 22.27
N ALA A 463 15.47 -17.01 21.06
CA ALA A 463 16.84 -16.67 20.72
C ALA A 463 17.33 -15.50 21.60
N PRO A 464 18.61 -15.50 22.06
CA PRO A 464 19.12 -14.44 22.93
C PRO A 464 19.15 -13.10 22.20
N LEU A 465 18.75 -12.04 22.91
CA LEU A 465 18.83 -10.68 22.40
C LEU A 465 20.30 -10.21 22.30
N PRO A 466 20.65 -9.43 21.26
CA PRO A 466 21.94 -8.76 21.19
C PRO A 466 22.18 -7.84 22.42
N THR A 467 23.42 -7.74 22.88
CA THR A 467 23.78 -6.89 24.04
C THR A 467 23.55 -5.39 23.77
N ASN A 468 23.57 -4.98 22.49
CA ASN A 468 23.40 -3.60 22.05
C ASN A 468 22.02 -3.33 21.42
N VAL A 469 21.02 -4.13 21.79
CA VAL A 469 19.66 -4.13 21.22
C VAL A 469 19.01 -2.74 21.16
N LEU A 470 19.31 -1.87 22.11
CA LEU A 470 18.71 -0.54 22.22
C LEU A 470 19.59 0.60 21.70
N GLU A 471 20.84 0.33 21.36
CA GLU A 471 21.83 1.38 21.06
C GLU A 471 21.35 2.33 19.95
N LYS A 472 20.90 1.78 18.84
CA LYS A 472 20.42 2.56 17.69
C LYS A 472 19.15 3.34 18.01
N THR A 473 18.19 2.72 18.66
CA THR A 473 16.93 3.35 19.05
C THR A 473 17.17 4.50 20.03
N LEU A 474 17.97 4.26 21.07
CA LEU A 474 18.29 5.28 22.07
C LEU A 474 19.09 6.45 21.48
N ALA A 475 19.99 6.20 20.54
CA ALA A 475 20.73 7.26 19.87
C ALA A 475 19.78 8.24 19.13
N ARG A 476 18.77 7.73 18.43
CA ARG A 476 17.76 8.55 17.74
C ARG A 476 16.90 9.34 18.72
N VAL A 477 16.39 8.70 19.76
CA VAL A 477 15.52 9.34 20.75
C VAL A 477 16.29 10.38 21.57
N ARG A 478 17.51 10.08 22.02
CA ARG A 478 18.37 11.02 22.75
C ARG A 478 18.72 12.24 21.94
N HIS A 479 18.94 12.10 20.63
CA HIS A 479 19.19 13.25 19.78
C HIS A 479 18.05 14.28 19.85
N LEU A 480 16.79 13.82 19.88
CA LEU A 480 15.63 14.70 20.03
C LEU A 480 15.59 15.38 21.41
N ASP A 481 16.01 14.68 22.46
CA ASP A 481 16.06 15.23 23.81
C ASP A 481 17.18 16.25 23.99
N GLU A 482 18.34 16.00 23.40
CA GLU A 482 19.56 16.78 23.57
C GLU A 482 19.70 17.96 22.58
N SER A 483 19.00 17.91 21.44
CA SER A 483 19.10 18.96 20.41
C SER A 483 18.68 20.33 20.95
N THR A 484 19.49 21.35 20.67
CA THR A 484 19.25 22.75 21.09
C THR A 484 18.88 23.66 19.93
N GLN A 485 19.09 23.20 18.70
CA GLN A 485 18.82 23.91 17.46
C GLN A 485 18.49 22.94 16.35
N GLY A 486 17.88 23.43 15.30
CA GLY A 486 17.44 22.66 14.14
C GLY A 486 16.07 23.10 13.67
N GLU A 487 15.54 22.41 12.65
CA GLU A 487 14.20 22.65 12.12
C GLU A 487 13.14 21.84 12.87
N ASN A 488 11.90 22.29 12.84
CA ASN A 488 10.80 21.46 13.35
C ASN A 488 10.47 20.33 12.36
N ALA A 489 9.88 19.25 12.88
CA ALA A 489 9.55 18.06 12.07
C ALA A 489 8.59 18.37 10.93
N GLN A 490 7.61 19.25 11.14
CA GLN A 490 6.60 19.59 10.13
C GLN A 490 7.23 20.24 8.89
N ASP A 491 8.15 21.20 9.08
CA ASP A 491 8.80 21.90 7.95
C ASP A 491 9.65 20.94 7.12
N VAL A 492 10.34 20.01 7.77
CA VAL A 492 11.14 18.98 7.08
C VAL A 492 10.24 17.99 6.35
N ALA A 493 9.16 17.54 6.99
CA ALA A 493 8.17 16.66 6.35
C ALA A 493 7.52 17.32 5.13
N ASP A 494 7.16 18.60 5.22
CA ASP A 494 6.59 19.35 4.11
C ASP A 494 7.58 19.50 2.95
N ALA A 495 8.86 19.73 3.24
CA ALA A 495 9.90 19.75 2.22
C ALA A 495 10.03 18.40 1.49
N ILE A 496 9.97 17.27 2.21
CA ILE A 496 9.95 15.93 1.62
C ILE A 496 8.73 15.77 0.70
N ARG A 497 7.53 16.12 1.20
CA ARG A 497 6.28 16.00 0.46
C ARG A 497 6.28 16.83 -0.82
N ASP A 498 6.81 18.05 -0.77
CA ASP A 498 6.91 18.93 -1.92
C ASP A 498 7.84 18.36 -2.99
N ILE A 499 9.00 17.85 -2.60
CA ILE A 499 9.95 17.23 -3.54
C ILE A 499 9.30 16.04 -4.25
N VAL A 500 8.65 15.14 -3.52
CA VAL A 500 8.02 13.94 -4.10
C VAL A 500 6.83 14.32 -4.97
N GLN A 501 5.98 15.25 -4.53
CA GLN A 501 4.81 15.72 -5.28
C GLN A 501 5.21 16.37 -6.61
N ASP A 502 6.22 17.20 -6.60
CA ASP A 502 6.61 17.99 -7.77
C ASP A 502 7.41 17.16 -8.79
N HIS A 503 8.07 16.08 -8.37
CA HIS A 503 8.99 15.31 -9.22
C HIS A 503 8.52 13.88 -9.56
N ALA A 504 7.57 13.32 -8.82
CA ALA A 504 7.03 11.97 -9.06
C ALA A 504 5.49 11.96 -9.12
N GLY A 505 4.91 12.82 -9.93
CA GLY A 505 3.47 12.95 -10.15
C GLY A 505 2.87 11.88 -11.08
N VAL A 506 1.66 12.14 -11.61
CA VAL A 506 0.96 11.25 -12.56
C VAL A 506 1.77 11.10 -13.85
N PHE A 507 2.22 12.21 -14.43
CA PHE A 507 3.17 12.24 -15.53
C PHE A 507 4.53 12.69 -15.02
N ARG A 508 5.54 11.92 -15.33
CA ARG A 508 6.94 12.13 -14.94
C ARG A 508 7.75 12.43 -16.17
N THR A 509 8.85 13.16 -16.00
CA THR A 509 9.90 13.30 -17.01
C THR A 509 11.22 12.86 -16.41
N GLN A 510 12.15 12.38 -17.22
CA GLN A 510 13.46 12.00 -16.71
C GLN A 510 14.17 13.16 -16.02
N ALA A 511 14.06 14.38 -16.57
CA ALA A 511 14.64 15.57 -15.98
C ALA A 511 14.07 15.90 -14.59
N LEU A 512 12.74 15.79 -14.42
CA LEU A 512 12.09 15.98 -13.11
C LEU A 512 12.52 14.91 -12.10
N LEU A 513 12.58 13.65 -12.52
CA LEU A 513 12.98 12.55 -11.64
C LEU A 513 14.45 12.72 -11.18
N ASP A 514 15.36 13.05 -12.08
CA ASP A 514 16.77 13.29 -11.76
C ASP A 514 16.95 14.48 -10.81
N GLU A 515 16.21 15.55 -11.01
CA GLU A 515 16.20 16.71 -10.10
C GLU A 515 15.60 16.34 -8.74
N GLY A 516 14.54 15.55 -8.71
CA GLY A 516 13.94 15.02 -7.48
C GLY A 516 14.93 14.20 -6.65
N VAL A 517 15.71 13.33 -7.30
CA VAL A 517 16.78 12.56 -6.64
C VAL A 517 17.83 13.51 -6.06
N ARG A 518 18.27 14.49 -6.84
CA ARG A 518 19.25 15.48 -6.37
C ARG A 518 18.72 16.24 -5.14
N GLN A 519 17.49 16.70 -5.16
CA GLN A 519 16.89 17.46 -4.06
C GLN A 519 16.67 16.61 -2.81
N ILE A 520 16.16 15.38 -2.97
CA ILE A 520 15.89 14.53 -1.80
C ILE A 520 17.18 14.11 -1.09
N LEU A 521 18.25 13.85 -1.83
CA LEU A 521 19.55 13.55 -1.22
C LEU A 521 20.16 14.79 -0.55
N ALA A 522 19.94 15.98 -1.09
CA ALA A 522 20.48 17.23 -0.56
C ALA A 522 19.85 17.65 0.78
N ILE A 523 18.63 17.22 1.10
CA ILE A 523 17.96 17.59 2.36
C ILE A 523 18.30 16.67 3.53
N GLU A 524 19.13 15.65 3.37
CA GLU A 524 19.49 14.73 4.46
C GLU A 524 19.97 15.43 5.74
N PRO A 525 20.82 16.46 5.70
CA PRO A 525 21.23 17.19 6.89
C PRO A 525 20.06 17.78 7.68
N ARG A 526 18.99 18.22 7.00
CA ARG A 526 17.78 18.75 7.63
C ARG A 526 17.03 17.64 8.37
N VAL A 527 16.90 16.47 7.77
CA VAL A 527 16.27 15.29 8.38
C VAL A 527 17.03 14.83 9.63
N ARG A 528 18.36 14.89 9.59
CA ARG A 528 19.22 14.49 10.73
C ARG A 528 19.28 15.52 11.84
N ASN A 529 18.81 16.74 11.61
CA ASN A 529 18.90 17.87 12.55
C ASN A 529 17.52 18.45 12.94
N ILE A 530 16.58 17.55 13.23
CA ILE A 530 15.26 17.94 13.74
C ILE A 530 15.36 18.33 15.20
N HIS A 531 14.73 19.44 15.56
CA HIS A 531 14.70 20.00 16.90
C HIS A 531 13.28 19.99 17.48
N LEU A 532 13.16 19.52 18.72
CA LEU A 532 11.93 19.62 19.49
C LEU A 532 12.02 20.80 20.47
N LYS A 533 11.09 21.74 20.37
CA LYS A 533 10.92 22.82 21.36
C LYS A 533 10.36 22.28 22.67
N ASP A 534 9.35 21.44 22.57
CA ASP A 534 8.76 20.73 23.71
C ASP A 534 9.47 19.38 23.91
N LYS A 535 10.19 19.25 25.01
CA LYS A 535 10.93 18.03 25.38
C LYS A 535 10.10 17.08 26.24
N SER A 536 8.83 17.39 26.51
CA SER A 536 7.95 16.49 27.27
C SER A 536 7.86 15.12 26.58
N LYS A 537 7.54 14.10 27.36
CA LYS A 537 7.46 12.72 26.88
C LYS A 537 6.03 12.22 26.75
N VAL A 538 5.15 12.69 27.64
CA VAL A 538 3.77 12.25 27.73
C VAL A 538 2.94 12.88 26.62
N PHE A 539 2.39 12.04 25.75
CA PHE A 539 1.57 12.43 24.59
C PHE A 539 2.16 13.56 23.74
N ASN A 540 3.46 13.53 23.52
CA ASN A 540 4.13 14.53 22.71
C ASN A 540 4.06 14.19 21.22
N THR A 541 3.07 14.73 20.53
CA THR A 541 2.85 14.50 19.08
C THR A 541 3.99 15.04 18.21
N ALA A 542 4.65 16.11 18.63
CA ALA A 542 5.82 16.65 17.90
C ALA A 542 7.00 15.67 17.93
N ARG A 543 7.20 14.95 19.02
CA ARG A 543 8.19 13.86 19.13
C ARG A 543 7.85 12.72 18.19
N VAL A 544 6.59 12.32 18.14
CA VAL A 544 6.10 11.28 17.23
C VAL A 544 6.35 11.68 15.77
N GLU A 545 5.98 12.89 15.39
CA GLU A 545 6.21 13.42 14.04
C GLU A 545 7.70 13.44 13.68
N ALA A 546 8.57 13.82 14.61
CA ALA A 546 10.02 13.81 14.40
C ALA A 546 10.56 12.39 14.11
N LEU A 547 10.04 11.37 14.77
CA LEU A 547 10.40 9.97 14.53
C LEU A 547 9.83 9.47 13.19
N GLU A 548 8.65 9.93 12.81
CA GLU A 548 7.99 9.56 11.55
C GLU A 548 8.68 10.16 10.31
N VAL A 549 9.29 11.35 10.44
CA VAL A 549 10.00 12.01 9.32
C VAL A 549 11.13 11.14 8.77
N GLU A 550 11.84 10.43 9.60
CA GLU A 550 12.90 9.51 9.15
C GLU A 550 12.34 8.39 8.26
N ASN A 551 11.14 7.89 8.58
CA ASN A 551 10.46 6.88 7.77
C ASN A 551 9.99 7.46 6.43
N LEU A 552 9.39 8.64 6.43
CA LEU A 552 9.01 9.36 5.21
C LEU A 552 10.21 9.63 4.30
N TYR A 553 11.35 9.96 4.88
CA TYR A 553 12.57 10.20 4.14
C TYR A 553 13.09 8.94 3.43
N GLU A 554 13.09 7.79 4.09
CA GLU A 554 13.44 6.51 3.46
C GLU A 554 12.51 6.17 2.29
N VAL A 555 11.21 6.36 2.46
CA VAL A 555 10.21 6.14 1.41
C VAL A 555 10.43 7.08 0.23
N ALA A 556 10.70 8.36 0.48
CA ALA A 556 10.92 9.35 -0.56
C ALA A 556 12.18 9.07 -1.39
N LYS A 557 13.29 8.68 -0.75
CA LYS A 557 14.52 8.26 -1.44
C LYS A 557 14.27 7.03 -2.32
N ALA A 558 13.64 6.00 -1.76
CA ALA A 558 13.33 4.78 -2.50
C ALA A 558 12.46 5.08 -3.72
N THR A 559 11.43 5.90 -3.57
CA THR A 559 10.51 6.29 -4.65
C THR A 559 11.23 7.01 -5.78
N LEU A 560 11.96 8.06 -5.47
CA LEU A 560 12.61 8.89 -6.49
C LEU A 560 13.77 8.18 -7.19
N ILE A 561 14.60 7.46 -6.44
CA ILE A 561 15.75 6.72 -7.01
C ILE A 561 15.26 5.58 -7.91
N SER A 562 14.27 4.82 -7.47
CA SER A 562 13.69 3.73 -8.27
C SER A 562 12.99 4.27 -9.53
N ALA A 563 12.24 5.35 -9.40
CA ALA A 563 11.55 5.99 -10.53
C ALA A 563 12.53 6.55 -11.56
N ALA A 564 13.60 7.22 -11.13
CA ALA A 564 14.63 7.75 -12.03
C ALA A 564 15.39 6.67 -12.79
N ALA A 565 15.51 5.48 -12.21
CA ALA A 565 16.21 4.35 -12.83
C ALA A 565 15.36 3.62 -13.88
N ARG A 566 14.02 3.54 -13.72
CA ARG A 566 13.13 2.79 -14.61
C ARG A 566 12.85 3.55 -15.91
N LYS A 567 13.47 3.13 -17.00
CA LYS A 567 13.45 3.78 -18.31
C LYS A 567 12.35 3.23 -19.22
N GLU A 568 11.12 3.27 -18.75
CA GLU A 568 9.94 2.82 -19.48
C GLU A 568 8.67 3.50 -18.96
N CYS A 569 7.53 3.22 -19.60
CA CYS A 569 6.20 3.44 -19.03
C CYS A 569 5.58 2.08 -18.68
N ARG A 570 5.08 1.93 -17.40
CA ARG A 570 4.38 0.71 -16.98
C ARG A 570 3.42 1.06 -15.84
N GLY A 571 2.15 0.74 -16.02
CA GLY A 571 1.12 1.00 -15.02
C GLY A 571 1.13 2.44 -14.52
N ALA A 572 1.29 2.64 -13.22
CA ALA A 572 1.33 3.96 -12.60
C ALA A 572 2.64 4.75 -12.86
N HIS A 573 3.68 4.10 -13.35
CA HIS A 573 4.94 4.75 -13.72
C HIS A 573 4.88 5.20 -15.19
N THR A 574 4.56 6.46 -15.42
CA THR A 574 4.50 7.06 -16.75
C THR A 574 5.53 8.17 -16.86
N VAL A 575 6.52 7.95 -17.74
CA VAL A 575 7.58 8.91 -18.04
C VAL A 575 7.42 9.34 -19.49
N VAL A 576 7.11 10.61 -19.70
CA VAL A 576 6.78 11.16 -21.04
C VAL A 576 7.89 10.92 -22.05
N ASP A 577 9.15 10.94 -21.61
CA ASP A 577 10.33 10.70 -22.46
C ASP A 577 10.34 9.29 -23.09
N TYR A 578 9.62 8.34 -22.54
CA TYR A 578 9.58 6.94 -22.98
C TYR A 578 8.24 6.53 -23.61
N GLU A 579 7.31 7.45 -23.75
CA GLU A 579 6.08 7.19 -24.51
C GLU A 579 6.39 6.89 -25.97
N LEU A 580 5.59 6.01 -26.56
CA LEU A 580 5.71 5.67 -27.97
C LEU A 580 5.11 6.79 -28.84
N PRO A 581 5.61 6.95 -30.08
CA PRO A 581 5.06 7.95 -30.98
C PRO A 581 3.61 7.63 -31.39
N PRO A 582 2.80 8.65 -31.78
CA PRO A 582 1.37 8.47 -32.07
C PRO A 582 1.02 7.49 -33.20
N ASP A 583 1.96 7.20 -34.08
CA ASP A 583 1.81 6.25 -35.18
C ASP A 583 2.22 4.81 -34.81
N HIS A 584 2.68 4.58 -33.60
CA HIS A 584 3.01 3.25 -33.12
C HIS A 584 1.76 2.49 -32.69
N GLU A 585 1.70 1.18 -32.99
CA GLU A 585 0.56 0.32 -32.67
C GLU A 585 0.19 0.26 -31.18
N ASP A 586 1.19 0.43 -30.31
CA ASP A 586 1.07 0.39 -28.86
C ASP A 586 1.04 1.80 -28.20
N TYR A 587 0.82 2.87 -28.98
CA TYR A 587 0.74 4.22 -28.45
C TYR A 587 -0.42 4.37 -27.43
N PRO A 588 -0.25 5.10 -26.33
CA PRO A 588 0.96 5.83 -25.88
C PRO A 588 1.91 4.99 -25.03
N TYR A 589 1.72 3.70 -24.93
CA TYR A 589 2.51 2.84 -24.07
C TYR A 589 3.98 2.82 -24.47
N GLY A 590 4.86 3.02 -23.48
CA GLY A 590 6.31 2.85 -23.58
C GLY A 590 6.81 1.67 -22.77
N ARG A 591 6.00 0.60 -22.59
CA ARG A 591 6.38 -0.59 -21.85
C ARG A 591 7.46 -1.39 -22.59
N ARG A 592 8.52 -1.73 -21.86
CA ARG A 592 9.68 -2.45 -22.41
C ARG A 592 9.86 -3.78 -21.71
N ASP A 593 9.13 -4.80 -22.14
CA ASP A 593 9.14 -6.12 -21.51
C ASP A 593 10.50 -6.81 -21.58
N ASP A 594 11.27 -6.57 -22.64
CA ASP A 594 12.61 -7.14 -22.80
C ASP A 594 13.64 -6.63 -21.79
N GLU A 595 13.51 -5.36 -21.37
CA GLU A 595 14.50 -4.73 -20.49
C GLU A 595 13.98 -4.54 -19.06
N TRP A 596 12.67 -4.37 -18.90
CA TRP A 596 12.10 -3.86 -17.66
C TRP A 596 11.03 -4.75 -17.01
N MET A 597 10.81 -5.97 -17.49
CA MET A 597 9.99 -6.95 -16.77
C MET A 597 10.81 -7.51 -15.60
N LYS A 598 11.11 -6.63 -14.63
CA LYS A 598 11.89 -6.92 -13.43
C LYS A 598 11.49 -6.01 -12.29
N HIS A 599 11.63 -6.50 -11.07
CA HIS A 599 11.46 -5.71 -9.86
C HIS A 599 12.71 -4.91 -9.53
N THR A 600 12.52 -3.71 -8.98
CA THR A 600 13.59 -2.91 -8.38
C THR A 600 13.70 -3.21 -6.89
N LEU A 601 14.91 -3.24 -6.37
CA LEU A 601 15.21 -3.37 -4.95
C LEU A 601 16.15 -2.23 -4.55
N TRP A 602 15.65 -1.34 -3.71
CA TRP A 602 16.43 -0.22 -3.19
C TRP A 602 16.94 -0.49 -1.78
N TYR A 603 18.23 -0.27 -1.56
CA TYR A 603 18.90 -0.42 -0.27
C TYR A 603 19.23 0.95 0.33
N SER A 604 18.83 1.18 1.59
CA SER A 604 19.02 2.46 2.28
C SER A 604 20.49 2.78 2.58
N SER A 605 21.34 1.79 2.78
CA SER A 605 22.72 1.97 3.25
C SER A 605 23.60 2.82 2.31
N ASP A 606 23.40 2.68 1.01
CA ASP A 606 24.22 3.31 -0.04
C ASP A 606 23.37 3.81 -1.23
N ASN A 607 22.06 3.76 -1.11
CA ASN A 607 21.09 4.13 -2.15
C ASN A 607 21.22 3.31 -3.45
N ARG A 608 21.87 2.13 -3.40
CA ARG A 608 22.00 1.29 -4.59
C ARG A 608 20.68 0.65 -4.96
N LEU A 609 20.52 0.42 -6.25
CA LEU A 609 19.44 -0.39 -6.80
C LEU A 609 20.00 -1.74 -7.27
N GLU A 610 19.26 -2.77 -6.94
CA GLU A 610 19.43 -4.11 -7.49
C GLU A 610 18.10 -4.53 -8.15
N TYR A 611 18.13 -5.62 -8.87
CA TYR A 611 16.97 -6.13 -9.58
C TYR A 611 16.69 -7.58 -9.22
N LYS A 612 15.46 -7.97 -9.39
CA LYS A 612 14.99 -9.33 -9.13
C LYS A 612 14.00 -9.74 -10.23
N PRO A 613 13.98 -11.02 -10.64
CA PRO A 613 13.07 -11.46 -11.69
C PRO A 613 11.61 -11.42 -11.22
N VAL A 614 10.70 -11.18 -12.15
CA VAL A 614 9.27 -11.40 -11.95
C VAL A 614 9.01 -12.90 -11.89
N ARG A 615 8.21 -13.36 -10.93
CA ARG A 615 7.72 -14.74 -10.91
C ARG A 615 6.60 -14.89 -11.94
N TYR A 616 7.00 -15.18 -13.16
CA TYR A 616 6.13 -15.22 -14.32
C TYR A 616 5.24 -16.45 -14.35
N LYS A 617 5.67 -17.58 -13.77
CA LYS A 617 4.91 -18.82 -13.76
C LYS A 617 3.91 -18.86 -12.60
N PRO A 618 2.61 -19.06 -12.89
CA PRO A 618 1.60 -19.32 -11.87
C PRO A 618 1.82 -20.65 -11.14
N LEU A 619 0.93 -20.97 -10.18
CA LEU A 619 1.01 -22.20 -9.40
C LEU A 619 0.48 -23.43 -10.17
N THR A 620 -0.68 -23.31 -10.82
CA THR A 620 -1.41 -24.46 -11.41
C THR A 620 -1.94 -24.22 -12.82
N VAL A 621 -1.94 -22.97 -13.29
CA VAL A 621 -2.44 -22.60 -14.62
C VAL A 621 -1.33 -22.09 -15.51
N GLU A 622 -1.61 -21.84 -16.76
CA GLU A 622 -0.68 -21.22 -17.69
C GLU A 622 -0.51 -19.73 -17.38
N ALA A 623 0.69 -19.21 -17.65
CA ALA A 623 0.98 -17.79 -17.49
C ALA A 623 0.13 -16.93 -18.44
N ILE A 624 -0.27 -15.76 -17.95
CA ILE A 624 -0.90 -14.75 -18.80
C ILE A 624 0.19 -14.01 -19.57
N GLU A 625 0.10 -14.07 -20.88
CA GLU A 625 1.08 -13.47 -21.78
C GLU A 625 0.99 -11.95 -21.81
N PRO A 626 2.15 -11.24 -21.81
CA PRO A 626 2.15 -9.81 -22.00
C PRO A 626 1.55 -9.37 -23.35
N LYS A 627 0.67 -8.41 -23.29
CA LYS A 627 0.07 -7.78 -24.48
C LYS A 627 -0.28 -6.32 -24.17
N PRO A 628 -0.54 -5.49 -25.19
CA PRO A 628 -1.02 -4.13 -24.96
C PRO A 628 -2.27 -4.12 -24.10
N ARG A 629 -2.36 -3.17 -23.18
CA ARG A 629 -3.57 -3.00 -22.34
C ARG A 629 -4.61 -2.18 -23.10
N THR A 630 -5.71 -2.80 -23.44
CA THR A 630 -6.91 -2.15 -24.02
C THR A 630 -8.08 -2.32 -23.07
N PHE A 631 -8.92 -1.28 -22.93
CA PHE A 631 -10.03 -1.25 -21.97
C PHE A 631 -11.34 -0.76 -22.59
#